data_5df10b5bea65773cb386a43659c4f5d2
#
_entry.id   5df10b5bea65773cb386a43659c4f5d2
#
_cell.length_a   1.000
_cell.length_b   1.000
_cell.length_c   1.000
_cell.angle_alpha   90.00
_cell.angle_beta   90.00
_cell.angle_gamma   90.00
#
_symmetry.space_group_name_H-M   'P 1'
#
loop_
_entity.id
_entity.type
_entity.pdbx_description
1 polymer ?
#
loop_
_entity_poly.entity_id
_entity_poly.type
_entity_poly.pdbx_seq_one_letter_code
_entity_poly.pdbx_strand_id
1 'polypeptide(L)'
;MVNLKKSEKISVLRGGISEEKEISILTANQVFKTLQKKYNTTLIDVDNDCNKLINNLVRSKPDKVFNCLHGIFGEDGQLQSILNYLKIPYTHSGVLASSIAMNKVVSKYFYKALGIKF
;
A
#
# COMPACT_ATOMS: atom_id res chain seq x y z
N MET A 1 -9.79 7.05 -30.68
CA MET A 1 -8.68 6.33 -30.08
C MET A 1 -8.94 5.95 -28.65
N VAL A 2 -8.61 4.74 -28.29
CA VAL A 2 -8.83 4.27 -26.92
C VAL A 2 -7.88 4.99 -25.98
N ASN A 3 -8.43 5.48 -24.88
CA ASN A 3 -7.61 6.04 -23.82
C ASN A 3 -7.06 4.89 -22.98
N LEU A 4 -5.81 4.48 -23.25
CA LEU A 4 -5.18 3.35 -22.60
C LEU A 4 -5.08 3.53 -21.07
N LYS A 5 -4.98 4.80 -20.61
CA LYS A 5 -4.91 5.08 -19.17
C LYS A 5 -6.20 4.71 -18.45
N LYS A 6 -7.36 4.85 -19.09
CA LYS A 6 -8.64 4.45 -18.49
C LYS A 6 -8.78 2.95 -18.33
N SER A 7 -8.07 2.16 -19.14
CA SER A 7 -8.09 0.71 -18.99
C SER A 7 -7.17 0.22 -17.88
N GLU A 8 -6.28 1.06 -17.38
CA GLU A 8 -5.40 0.69 -16.27
C GLU A 8 -6.21 0.47 -15.00
N LYS A 9 -5.99 -0.68 -14.39
CA LYS A 9 -6.69 -1.07 -13.17
C LYS A 9 -5.87 -0.69 -11.95
N ILE A 10 -6.48 0.07 -11.05
CA ILE A 10 -5.84 0.47 -9.80
C ILE A 10 -6.70 0.00 -8.64
N SER A 11 -6.10 -0.74 -7.73
CA SER A 11 -6.74 -1.12 -6.47
C SER A 11 -6.23 -0.24 -5.36
N VAL A 12 -7.16 0.41 -4.65
CA VAL A 12 -6.86 1.24 -3.49
C VAL A 12 -7.10 0.41 -2.24
N LEU A 13 -6.08 0.22 -1.43
CA LEU A 13 -6.18 -0.56 -0.19
C LEU A 13 -6.52 0.37 0.96
N ARG A 14 -7.52 0.00 1.75
CA ARG A 14 -7.96 0.80 2.89
C ARG A 14 -8.22 -0.05 4.13
N GLY A 15 -8.16 0.59 5.28
CA GLY A 15 -8.45 -0.01 6.57
C GLY A 15 -7.21 -0.50 7.27
N GLY A 16 -6.95 -1.80 7.20
CA GLY A 16 -5.81 -2.41 7.87
C GLY A 16 -6.11 -2.80 9.30
N ILE A 17 -5.05 -3.16 10.02
CA ILE A 17 -5.15 -3.70 11.38
C ILE A 17 -4.57 -2.76 12.45
N SER A 18 -4.06 -1.60 12.04
CA SER A 18 -3.49 -0.64 12.99
C SER A 18 -4.56 0.24 13.62
N GLU A 19 -4.16 1.00 14.62
CA GLU A 19 -5.03 1.98 15.27
C GLU A 19 -5.44 3.11 14.33
N GLU A 20 -4.73 3.28 13.22
CA GLU A 20 -5.00 4.32 12.23
C GLU A 20 -5.98 3.87 11.13
N LYS A 21 -6.71 2.79 11.37
CA LYS A 21 -7.65 2.23 10.41
C LYS A 21 -8.64 3.25 9.87
N GLU A 22 -9.22 4.06 10.74
CA GLU A 22 -10.23 5.04 10.33
C GLU A 22 -9.64 6.14 9.45
N ILE A 23 -8.42 6.56 9.77
CA ILE A 23 -7.70 7.54 8.96
C ILE A 23 -7.41 6.96 7.58
N SER A 24 -7.02 5.70 7.54
CA SER A 24 -6.80 4.98 6.28
C SER A 24 -8.05 4.98 5.41
N ILE A 25 -9.20 4.69 5.99
CA ILE A 25 -10.47 4.66 5.27
C ILE A 25 -10.80 6.04 4.67
N LEU A 26 -10.63 7.10 5.45
CA LEU A 26 -10.87 8.46 4.98
C LEU A 26 -9.95 8.83 3.83
N THR A 27 -8.66 8.55 3.97
CA THR A 27 -7.67 8.82 2.93
C THR A 27 -7.98 8.03 1.67
N ALA A 28 -8.26 6.75 1.81
CA ALA A 28 -8.54 5.88 0.68
C ALA A 28 -9.80 6.30 -0.08
N ASN A 29 -10.82 6.76 0.62
CA ASN A 29 -12.04 7.24 -0.01
C ASN A 29 -11.77 8.47 -0.88
N GLN A 30 -10.92 9.38 -0.43
CA GLN A 30 -10.53 10.56 -1.20
C GLN A 30 -9.70 10.17 -2.43
N VAL A 31 -8.75 9.27 -2.25
CA VAL A 31 -7.90 8.76 -3.33
C VAL A 31 -8.77 8.05 -4.39
N PHE A 32 -9.67 7.18 -3.95
CA PHE A 32 -10.56 6.46 -4.83
C PHE A 32 -11.42 7.41 -5.66
N LYS A 33 -12.01 8.40 -5.01
CA LYS A 33 -12.86 9.40 -5.67
C LYS A 33 -12.12 10.14 -6.77
N THR A 34 -10.85 10.44 -6.53
CA THR A 34 -10.01 11.14 -7.51
C THR A 34 -9.58 10.22 -8.65
N LEU A 35 -9.10 9.01 -8.30
CA LEU A 35 -8.57 8.08 -9.31
C LEU A 35 -9.64 7.52 -10.23
N GLN A 36 -10.85 7.29 -9.74
CA GLN A 36 -11.92 6.73 -10.57
C GLN A 36 -12.31 7.59 -11.75
N LYS A 37 -11.92 8.87 -11.73
CA LYS A 37 -12.18 9.77 -12.85
C LYS A 37 -11.33 9.43 -14.08
N LYS A 38 -10.19 8.77 -13.89
CA LYS A 38 -9.23 8.50 -14.96
C LYS A 38 -8.91 7.02 -15.16
N TYR A 39 -9.15 6.21 -14.14
CA TYR A 39 -8.73 4.81 -14.13
C TYR A 39 -9.86 3.89 -13.71
N ASN A 40 -9.73 2.64 -14.07
CA ASN A 40 -10.63 1.60 -13.56
C ASN A 40 -10.20 1.27 -12.12
N THR A 41 -10.83 1.91 -11.15
CA THR A 41 -10.39 1.90 -9.76
C THR A 41 -11.34 1.09 -8.89
N THR A 42 -10.77 0.27 -8.01
CA THR A 42 -11.52 -0.51 -7.03
C THR A 42 -10.98 -0.24 -5.63
N LEU A 43 -11.85 -0.38 -4.63
CA LEU A 43 -11.46 -0.34 -3.23
C LEU A 43 -11.35 -1.77 -2.71
N ILE A 44 -10.29 -2.06 -1.98
CA ILE A 44 -10.12 -3.32 -1.29
C ILE A 44 -9.98 -3.03 0.20
N ASP A 45 -10.91 -3.55 0.99
CA ASP A 45 -10.83 -3.48 2.44
C ASP A 45 -9.85 -4.52 2.96
N VAL A 46 -8.93 -4.09 3.79
CA VAL A 46 -7.90 -4.94 4.37
C VAL A 46 -8.18 -5.11 5.86
N ASP A 47 -8.18 -6.34 6.30
CA ASP A 47 -8.30 -6.70 7.71
C ASP A 47 -7.18 -7.69 8.07
N ASN A 48 -7.36 -8.49 9.10
CA ASN A 48 -6.36 -9.45 9.52
C ASN A 48 -6.39 -10.78 8.75
N ASP A 49 -7.24 -10.88 7.74
CA ASP A 49 -7.33 -12.07 6.89
C ASP A 49 -6.47 -11.91 5.62
N CYS A 50 -5.25 -12.40 5.69
CA CYS A 50 -4.30 -12.30 4.60
C CYS A 50 -4.76 -13.08 3.36
N ASN A 51 -5.42 -14.22 3.54
CA ASN A 51 -5.94 -15.02 2.43
C ASN A 51 -6.98 -14.23 1.64
N LYS A 52 -7.83 -13.50 2.35
CA LYS A 52 -8.84 -12.65 1.72
C LYS A 52 -8.19 -11.56 0.88
N LEU A 53 -7.16 -10.92 1.40
CA LEU A 53 -6.42 -9.89 0.66
C LEU A 53 -5.79 -10.47 -0.60
N ILE A 54 -5.08 -11.57 -0.48
CA ILE A 54 -4.42 -12.22 -1.62
C ILE A 54 -5.45 -12.64 -2.66
N ASN A 55 -6.54 -13.25 -2.25
CA ASN A 55 -7.60 -13.66 -3.16
C ASN A 55 -8.20 -12.46 -3.90
N ASN A 56 -8.42 -11.35 -3.22
CA ASN A 56 -8.93 -10.13 -3.83
C ASN A 56 -7.95 -9.58 -4.88
N LEU A 57 -6.66 -9.59 -4.56
CA LEU A 57 -5.63 -9.12 -5.49
C LEU A 57 -5.51 -10.03 -6.70
N VAL A 58 -5.51 -11.35 -6.50
CA VAL A 58 -5.40 -12.31 -7.59
C VAL A 58 -6.63 -12.24 -8.50
N ARG A 59 -7.80 -12.07 -7.93
CA ARG A 59 -9.05 -12.00 -8.69
C ARG A 59 -9.19 -10.70 -9.48
N SER A 60 -8.88 -9.58 -8.86
CA SER A 60 -9.03 -8.26 -9.50
C SER A 60 -7.92 -7.95 -10.48
N LYS A 61 -6.76 -8.58 -10.34
CA LYS A 61 -5.59 -8.37 -11.20
C LYS A 61 -5.29 -6.89 -11.46
N PRO A 62 -5.03 -6.10 -10.42
CA PRO A 62 -4.73 -4.69 -10.63
C PRO A 62 -3.38 -4.52 -11.34
N ASP A 63 -3.27 -3.50 -12.15
CA ASP A 63 -2.01 -3.11 -12.76
C ASP A 63 -1.11 -2.42 -11.73
N LYS A 64 -1.73 -1.71 -10.78
CA LYS A 64 -1.03 -1.02 -9.70
C LYS A 64 -1.90 -1.02 -8.45
N VAL A 65 -1.24 -0.95 -7.31
CA VAL A 65 -1.89 -0.80 -6.01
C VAL A 65 -1.54 0.56 -5.42
N PHE A 66 -2.56 1.28 -5.00
CA PHE A 66 -2.40 2.50 -4.22
C PHE A 66 -2.61 2.13 -2.75
N ASN A 67 -1.53 2.19 -1.97
CA ASN A 67 -1.56 1.77 -0.57
C ASN A 67 -1.94 2.93 0.33
N CYS A 68 -3.13 2.86 0.91
CA CYS A 68 -3.58 3.85 1.90
C CYS A 68 -3.56 3.30 3.33
N LEU A 69 -2.96 2.13 3.54
CA LEU A 69 -2.83 1.57 4.88
C LEU A 69 -1.77 2.34 5.66
N HIS A 70 -2.00 2.48 6.96
CA HIS A 70 -1.05 3.12 7.86
C HIS A 70 -0.59 2.13 8.94
N GLY A 71 0.64 2.31 9.42
CA GLY A 71 1.17 1.53 10.51
C GLY A 71 1.50 0.09 10.15
N ILE A 72 1.31 -0.80 11.13
CA ILE A 72 1.65 -2.21 11.00
C ILE A 72 0.94 -2.84 9.82
N PHE A 73 1.67 -3.70 9.13
CA PHE A 73 1.34 -4.40 7.92
C PHE A 73 1.47 -3.51 6.67
N GLY A 74 0.84 -2.35 6.63
CA GLY A 74 0.81 -1.51 5.43
C GLY A 74 2.08 -0.71 5.18
N GLU A 75 2.84 -0.40 6.24
CA GLU A 75 4.02 0.46 6.12
C GLU A 75 5.31 -0.20 6.62
N ASP A 76 5.28 -1.45 7.02
CA ASP A 76 6.42 -2.14 7.64
C ASP A 76 7.13 -3.14 6.73
N GLY A 77 6.74 -3.24 5.48
CA GLY A 77 7.34 -4.16 4.52
C GLY A 77 6.55 -5.43 4.28
N GLN A 78 5.57 -5.76 5.13
CA GLN A 78 4.80 -7.00 4.98
C GLN A 78 3.91 -6.97 3.73
N LEU A 79 3.10 -5.93 3.58
CA LEU A 79 2.27 -5.76 2.39
C LEU A 79 3.13 -5.69 1.14
N GLN A 80 4.23 -4.94 1.19
CA GLN A 80 5.13 -4.76 0.08
C GLN A 80 5.72 -6.10 -0.39
N SER A 81 6.02 -6.99 0.56
CA SER A 81 6.51 -8.34 0.24
C SER A 81 5.48 -9.14 -0.55
N ILE A 82 4.22 -9.07 -0.15
CA ILE A 82 3.13 -9.76 -0.85
C ILE A 82 2.98 -9.20 -2.27
N LEU A 83 2.96 -7.89 -2.40
CA LEU A 83 2.81 -7.25 -3.71
C LEU A 83 4.01 -7.54 -4.62
N ASN A 84 5.22 -7.55 -4.08
CA ASN A 84 6.41 -7.95 -4.84
C ASN A 84 6.29 -9.39 -5.34
N TYR A 85 5.85 -10.29 -4.48
CA TYR A 85 5.68 -11.69 -4.85
C TYR A 85 4.64 -11.86 -5.96
N LEU A 86 3.56 -11.10 -5.89
CA LEU A 86 2.51 -11.11 -6.91
C LEU A 86 2.88 -10.27 -8.14
N LYS A 87 4.02 -9.59 -8.13
CA LYS A 87 4.51 -8.74 -9.21
C LYS A 87 3.57 -7.58 -9.53
N ILE A 88 2.99 -7.00 -8.50
CA ILE A 88 2.10 -5.84 -8.61
C ILE A 88 2.85 -4.60 -8.14
N PRO A 89 3.06 -3.61 -9.01
CA PRO A 89 3.65 -2.33 -8.60
C PRO A 89 2.73 -1.60 -7.60
N TYR A 90 3.34 -0.83 -6.71
CA TYR A 90 2.60 -0.15 -5.65
C TYR A 90 3.24 1.20 -5.31
N THR A 91 2.46 2.05 -4.67
CA THR A 91 2.93 3.33 -4.15
C THR A 91 3.75 3.12 -2.87
N HIS A 92 4.58 4.10 -2.56
CA HIS A 92 5.46 4.12 -1.40
C HIS A 92 6.74 3.30 -1.56
N SER A 93 7.48 3.19 -0.46
CA SER A 93 8.79 2.55 -0.43
C SER A 93 8.68 1.03 -0.46
N GLY A 94 9.75 0.39 -0.87
CA GLY A 94 9.80 -1.07 -0.92
C GLY A 94 10.01 -1.73 0.44
N VAL A 95 10.27 -3.03 0.42
CA VAL A 95 10.34 -3.86 1.63
C VAL A 95 11.41 -3.39 2.60
N LEU A 96 12.64 -3.24 2.12
CA LEU A 96 13.76 -2.90 3.01
C LEU A 96 13.60 -1.53 3.64
N ALA A 97 13.31 -0.51 2.84
CA ALA A 97 13.14 0.84 3.34
C ALA A 97 11.98 0.93 4.33
N SER A 98 10.86 0.29 4.03
CA SER A 98 9.70 0.28 4.93
C SER A 98 10.01 -0.44 6.24
N SER A 99 10.67 -1.58 6.19
CA SER A 99 11.03 -2.35 7.38
C SER A 99 11.97 -1.56 8.30
N ILE A 100 12.97 -0.90 7.72
CA ILE A 100 13.91 -0.07 8.48
C ILE A 100 13.20 1.13 9.08
N ALA A 101 12.40 1.83 8.29
CA ALA A 101 11.74 3.05 8.73
C ALA A 101 10.76 2.81 9.88
N MET A 102 10.08 1.67 9.90
CA MET A 102 9.13 1.33 10.95
C MET A 102 9.79 0.84 12.24
N ASN A 103 11.05 0.46 12.18
CA ASN A 103 11.78 0.04 13.37
C ASN A 103 12.65 1.19 13.90
N LYS A 104 12.19 1.82 14.96
CA LYS A 104 12.85 3.02 15.50
C LYS A 104 14.30 2.75 15.94
N VAL A 105 14.60 1.58 16.49
CA VAL A 105 15.94 1.22 16.91
C VAL A 105 16.86 1.08 15.71
N VAL A 106 16.43 0.29 14.71
CA VAL A 106 17.22 0.07 13.49
C VAL A 106 17.38 1.37 12.71
N SER A 107 16.33 2.19 12.62
CA SER A 107 16.39 3.49 11.95
C SER A 107 17.49 4.38 12.54
N LYS A 108 17.61 4.39 13.86
CA LYS A 108 18.62 5.20 14.54
C LYS A 108 20.04 4.76 14.21
N TYR A 109 20.29 3.46 14.06
CA TYR A 109 21.58 2.95 13.62
C TYR A 109 21.92 3.44 12.21
N PHE A 110 20.96 3.43 11.32
CA PHE A 110 21.16 3.96 9.97
C PHE A 110 21.39 5.46 9.96
N TYR A 111 20.62 6.21 10.74
CA TYR A 111 20.83 7.67 10.85
C TYR A 111 22.22 7.98 11.36
N LYS A 112 22.68 7.25 12.36
CA LYS A 112 24.02 7.42 12.92
C LYS A 112 25.09 7.12 11.87
N ALA A 113 24.94 6.04 11.13
CA ALA A 113 25.89 5.67 10.10
C ALA A 113 25.98 6.71 8.97
N LEU A 114 24.87 7.38 8.68
CA LEU A 114 24.79 8.41 7.64
C LEU A 114 25.12 9.82 8.16
N GLY A 115 25.37 9.96 9.46
CA GLY A 115 25.64 11.25 10.06
C GLY A 115 24.42 12.15 10.24
N ILE A 116 23.23 11.56 10.20
CA ILE A 116 21.96 12.28 10.39
C ILE A 116 21.66 12.38 11.89
N LYS A 117 21.31 13.59 12.33
CA LYS A 117 20.89 13.80 13.72
C LYS A 117 19.45 13.29 13.91
N PHE A 118 19.22 12.76 15.11
CA PHE A 118 17.90 12.24 15.45
C PHE A 118 17.58 12.42 16.92
#